data_028136400427cce0b72d970ee86e19ed
#
_entry.id   028136400427cce0b72d970ee86e19ed
#
_cell.length_a   1.000
_cell.length_b   1.000
_cell.length_c   1.000
_cell.angle_alpha   90.00
_cell.angle_beta   90.00
_cell.angle_gamma   90.00
#
_symmetry.space_group_name_H-M   'P 1'
#
loop_
_entity.id
_entity.type
_entity.pdbx_description
1 polymer ?
#
loop_
_entity_poly.entity_id
_entity_poly.type
_entity_poly.pdbx_seq_one_letter_code
_entity_poly.pdbx_strand_id
1 'polypeptide(L)'
;MAEFESSSSIACDAAKLFDFIIRPHQAYTLSPPKMNITLLQTPEIISLGSVIRFQVEAFGMTQEFTHEVIAFDPDQRFVEQQTSGIFKKYIHEHSITPTEDGVTLRDRVEFEPPGGMAGLMLTEDRIRENLRKSLEHSHAELKKLMESA
;
A
#
# COMPACT_ATOMS: atom_id res chain seq x y z
N MET A 1 7.53 -17.27 -4.99
CA MET A 1 7.34 -15.83 -4.91
C MET A 1 7.16 -15.43 -3.46
N ALA A 2 7.74 -14.31 -3.04
CA ALA A 2 7.63 -13.85 -1.65
C ALA A 2 6.28 -13.19 -1.40
N GLU A 3 5.80 -13.31 -0.18
CA GLU A 3 4.56 -12.68 0.28
C GLU A 3 4.77 -12.02 1.64
N PHE A 4 4.03 -10.93 1.86
CA PHE A 4 3.91 -10.32 3.16
C PHE A 4 2.45 -9.93 3.40
N GLU A 5 1.99 -10.07 4.63
CA GLU A 5 0.61 -9.77 4.99
C GLU A 5 0.56 -9.06 6.34
N SER A 6 -0.30 -8.06 6.43
CA SER A 6 -0.56 -7.32 7.66
C SER A 6 -2.05 -7.11 7.82
N SER A 7 -2.59 -7.34 9.02
CA SER A 7 -4.01 -7.19 9.31
C SER A 7 -4.21 -6.37 10.58
N SER A 8 -5.28 -5.60 10.61
CA SER A 8 -5.67 -4.79 11.77
C SER A 8 -7.18 -4.75 11.90
N SER A 9 -7.65 -4.75 13.15
CA SER A 9 -9.06 -4.51 13.46
C SER A 9 -9.28 -3.03 13.70
N ILE A 10 -10.26 -2.45 13.01
CA ILE A 10 -10.58 -1.02 13.12
C ILE A 10 -12.08 -0.87 13.38
N ALA A 11 -12.43 -0.10 14.41
CA ALA A 11 -13.82 0.15 14.79
C ALA A 11 -14.40 1.28 13.93
N CYS A 12 -14.75 0.97 12.69
CA CYS A 12 -15.37 1.92 11.76
C CYS A 12 -16.17 1.18 10.70
N ASP A 13 -16.95 1.93 9.89
CA ASP A 13 -17.68 1.37 8.77
C ASP A 13 -16.73 1.07 7.59
N ALA A 14 -17.01 -0.03 6.89
CA ALA A 14 -16.24 -0.41 5.71
C ALA A 14 -16.23 0.69 4.65
N ALA A 15 -17.39 1.30 4.39
CA ALA A 15 -17.51 2.36 3.38
C ALA A 15 -16.65 3.58 3.72
N LYS A 16 -16.59 3.96 5.00
CA LYS A 16 -15.79 5.09 5.46
C LYS A 16 -14.29 4.83 5.27
N LEU A 17 -13.83 3.64 5.64
CA LEU A 17 -12.43 3.27 5.48
C LEU A 17 -12.07 3.17 4.01
N PHE A 18 -12.91 2.51 3.21
CA PHE A 18 -12.65 2.35 1.78
C PHE A 18 -12.56 3.70 1.08
N ASP A 19 -13.49 4.62 1.38
CA ASP A 19 -13.48 5.97 0.79
C ASP A 19 -12.17 6.71 1.10
N PHE A 20 -11.58 6.47 2.25
CA PHE A 20 -10.29 7.07 2.60
C PHE A 20 -9.13 6.46 1.82
N ILE A 21 -9.05 5.13 1.77
CA ILE A 21 -7.88 4.47 1.16
C ILE A 21 -7.85 4.53 -0.36
N ILE A 22 -8.97 4.81 -1.02
CA ILE A 22 -9.01 4.97 -2.48
C ILE A 22 -8.67 6.41 -2.93
N ARG A 23 -8.29 7.28 -1.99
CA ARG A 23 -7.85 8.65 -2.27
C ARG A 23 -6.35 8.75 -2.00
N PRO A 24 -5.50 8.61 -3.04
CA PRO A 24 -4.04 8.56 -2.83
C PRO A 24 -3.48 9.76 -2.06
N HIS A 25 -3.99 10.97 -2.30
CA HIS A 25 -3.52 12.16 -1.56
C HIS A 25 -3.82 12.08 -0.06
N GLN A 26 -4.82 11.31 0.34
CA GLN A 26 -5.11 11.05 1.75
C GLN A 26 -4.34 9.83 2.26
N ALA A 27 -4.46 8.71 1.55
CA ALA A 27 -3.87 7.45 1.98
C ALA A 27 -2.35 7.53 2.16
N TYR A 28 -1.66 8.20 1.25
CA TYR A 28 -0.19 8.28 1.27
C TYR A 28 0.34 9.18 2.39
N THR A 29 -0.49 10.06 2.98
CA THR A 29 -0.09 10.87 4.15
C THR A 29 0.18 10.00 5.37
N LEU A 30 -0.34 8.78 5.40
CA LEU A 30 -0.17 7.85 6.52
C LEU A 30 1.06 6.98 6.39
N SER A 31 1.85 7.14 5.32
CA SER A 31 3.10 6.44 5.16
C SER A 31 4.15 6.95 6.13
N PRO A 32 5.12 6.10 6.53
CA PRO A 32 6.20 6.57 7.41
C PRO A 32 6.91 7.79 6.80
N PRO A 33 7.15 8.86 7.58
CA PRO A 33 7.81 10.05 7.04
C PRO A 33 9.17 9.78 6.39
N LYS A 34 9.88 8.77 6.86
CA LYS A 34 11.20 8.41 6.31
C LYS A 34 11.16 7.94 4.86
N MET A 35 10.00 7.49 4.39
CA MET A 35 9.86 7.04 3.00
C MET A 35 9.82 8.20 2.01
N ASN A 36 9.51 9.41 2.48
CA ASN A 36 9.46 10.59 1.63
C ASN A 36 8.72 10.33 0.32
N ILE A 37 7.47 9.86 0.42
CA ILE A 37 6.67 9.55 -0.76
C ILE A 37 6.18 10.84 -1.39
N THR A 38 6.41 10.99 -2.69
CA THR A 38 5.89 12.09 -3.50
C THR A 38 4.99 11.53 -4.58
N LEU A 39 3.71 11.93 -4.59
CA LEU A 39 2.79 11.57 -5.66
C LEU A 39 3.10 12.43 -6.88
N LEU A 40 3.46 11.79 -8.00
CA LEU A 40 3.80 12.47 -9.25
C LEU A 40 2.59 12.61 -10.15
N GLN A 41 1.75 11.57 -10.20
CA GLN A 41 0.54 11.56 -11.01
C GLN A 41 -0.44 10.55 -10.42
N THR A 42 -1.66 11.00 -10.12
CA THR A 42 -2.72 10.14 -9.62
C THR A 42 -4.07 10.80 -9.84
N PRO A 43 -5.13 10.03 -10.10
CA PRO A 43 -6.49 10.57 -9.99
C PRO A 43 -6.77 10.90 -8.52
N GLU A 44 -7.75 11.76 -8.28
CA GLU A 44 -8.18 12.09 -6.92
C GLU A 44 -8.75 10.87 -6.22
N ILE A 45 -9.54 10.08 -6.95
CA ILE A 45 -10.16 8.83 -6.47
C ILE A 45 -9.82 7.75 -7.47
N ILE A 46 -9.24 6.65 -6.99
CA ILE A 46 -8.89 5.53 -7.87
C ILE A 46 -10.11 4.66 -8.17
N SER A 47 -10.04 4.01 -9.32
CA SER A 47 -11.01 3.01 -9.77
C SER A 47 -10.28 1.98 -10.64
N LEU A 48 -11.01 1.01 -11.19
CA LEU A 48 -10.40 0.01 -12.06
C LEU A 48 -9.69 0.69 -13.24
N GLY A 49 -8.42 0.33 -13.46
CA GLY A 49 -7.60 0.88 -14.53
C GLY A 49 -6.86 2.16 -14.18
N SER A 50 -7.09 2.74 -13.01
CA SER A 50 -6.36 3.94 -12.57
C SER A 50 -4.86 3.68 -12.52
N VAL A 51 -4.08 4.70 -12.87
CA VAL A 51 -2.61 4.66 -12.86
C VAL A 51 -2.12 5.66 -11.82
N ILE A 52 -1.24 5.21 -10.93
CA ILE A 52 -0.63 6.03 -9.89
C ILE A 52 0.88 6.02 -10.10
N ARG A 53 1.47 7.21 -10.28
CA ARG A 53 2.92 7.37 -10.33
C ARG A 53 3.39 8.07 -9.08
N PHE A 54 4.37 7.50 -8.41
CA PHE A 54 4.90 8.06 -7.18
C PHE A 54 6.40 7.77 -7.05
N GLN A 55 7.03 8.52 -6.17
CA GLN A 55 8.45 8.46 -5.91
C GLN A 55 8.68 8.18 -4.44
N VAL A 56 9.62 7.31 -4.14
CA VAL A 56 9.98 6.93 -2.77
C VAL A 56 11.48 7.08 -2.58
N GLU A 57 11.89 7.64 -1.45
CA GLU A 57 13.28 7.63 -1.04
C GLU A 57 13.51 6.45 -0.10
N ALA A 58 14.35 5.52 -0.51
CA ALA A 58 14.68 4.34 0.27
C ALA A 58 16.10 3.90 -0.01
N PHE A 59 16.79 3.43 1.03
CA PHE A 59 18.16 2.91 0.91
C PHE A 59 19.14 3.90 0.27
N GLY A 60 18.96 5.19 0.57
CA GLY A 60 19.82 6.25 0.02
C GLY A 60 19.58 6.55 -1.45
N MET A 61 18.50 6.01 -2.03
CA MET A 61 18.17 6.20 -3.44
C MET A 61 16.74 6.68 -3.60
N THR A 62 16.51 7.44 -4.68
CA THR A 62 15.18 7.86 -5.09
C THR A 62 14.68 6.88 -6.16
N GLN A 63 13.53 6.25 -5.93
CA GLN A 63 12.94 5.30 -6.85
C GLN A 63 11.57 5.77 -7.30
N GLU A 64 11.31 5.67 -8.61
CA GLU A 64 10.01 6.00 -9.18
C GLU A 64 9.25 4.72 -9.49
N PHE A 65 7.96 4.72 -9.15
CA PHE A 65 7.07 3.57 -9.36
C PHE A 65 5.83 4.00 -10.11
N THR A 66 5.32 3.10 -10.95
CA THR A 66 4.01 3.24 -11.58
C THR A 66 3.20 2.00 -11.22
N HIS A 67 2.03 2.20 -10.65
CA HIS A 67 1.08 1.14 -10.32
C HIS A 67 -0.21 1.32 -11.10
N GLU A 68 -0.81 0.20 -11.47
CA GLU A 68 -2.14 0.17 -12.09
C GLU A 68 -3.10 -0.59 -11.20
N VAL A 69 -4.32 -0.08 -11.05
CA VAL A 69 -5.39 -0.77 -10.31
C VAL A 69 -5.98 -1.84 -11.22
N ILE A 70 -5.75 -3.10 -10.88
CA ILE A 70 -6.13 -4.25 -11.72
C ILE A 70 -7.39 -4.97 -11.23
N ALA A 71 -7.86 -4.65 -10.02
CA ALA A 71 -9.12 -5.16 -9.47
C ALA A 71 -9.69 -4.11 -8.54
N PHE A 72 -11.02 -3.98 -8.53
CA PHE A 72 -11.68 -2.97 -7.74
C PHE A 72 -13.11 -3.41 -7.41
N ASP A 73 -13.36 -3.72 -6.13
CA ASP A 73 -14.66 -4.10 -5.62
C ASP A 73 -15.06 -3.09 -4.53
N PRO A 74 -16.04 -2.20 -4.79
CA PRO A 74 -16.39 -1.13 -3.86
C PRO A 74 -16.62 -1.62 -2.43
N ASP A 75 -16.06 -0.90 -1.46
CA ASP A 75 -16.13 -1.14 -0.02
C ASP A 75 -15.55 -2.49 0.43
N GLN A 76 -14.92 -3.25 -0.47
CA GLN A 76 -14.38 -4.58 -0.16
C GLN A 76 -12.87 -4.68 -0.41
N ARG A 77 -12.41 -4.30 -1.61
CA ARG A 77 -11.00 -4.45 -1.94
C ARG A 77 -10.60 -3.72 -3.20
N PHE A 78 -9.32 -3.45 -3.32
CA PHE A 78 -8.71 -3.13 -4.60
C PHE A 78 -7.30 -3.71 -4.63
N VAL A 79 -6.81 -3.95 -5.84
CA VAL A 79 -5.49 -4.53 -6.08
C VAL A 79 -4.72 -3.63 -7.03
N GLU A 80 -3.51 -3.27 -6.66
CA GLU A 80 -2.61 -2.51 -7.52
C GLU A 80 -1.38 -3.35 -7.87
N GLN A 81 -0.92 -3.19 -9.10
CA GLN A 81 0.22 -3.92 -9.63
C GLN A 81 1.25 -2.95 -10.18
N GLN A 82 2.51 -3.16 -9.86
CA GLN A 82 3.59 -2.40 -10.45
C GLN A 82 3.67 -2.68 -11.95
N THR A 83 3.60 -1.62 -12.75
CA THR A 83 3.82 -1.69 -14.20
C THR A 83 5.20 -1.15 -14.56
N SER A 84 5.77 -0.30 -13.71
CA SER A 84 7.13 0.21 -13.85
C SER A 84 7.70 0.44 -12.47
N GLY A 85 8.93 -0.01 -12.23
CA GLY A 85 9.59 0.15 -10.94
C GLY A 85 10.75 -0.83 -10.79
N ILE A 86 11.39 -0.79 -9.61
CA ILE A 86 12.61 -1.53 -9.36
C ILE A 86 12.38 -3.03 -9.13
N PHE A 87 11.21 -3.43 -8.64
CA PHE A 87 10.94 -4.85 -8.37
C PHE A 87 10.69 -5.61 -9.66
N LYS A 88 11.04 -6.88 -9.70
CA LYS A 88 10.67 -7.74 -10.82
C LYS A 88 9.18 -7.95 -10.87
N LYS A 89 8.54 -8.02 -9.69
CA LYS A 89 7.09 -8.13 -9.54
C LYS A 89 6.67 -7.50 -8.22
N TYR A 90 5.52 -6.82 -8.24
CA TYR A 90 4.94 -6.24 -7.03
C TYR A 90 3.44 -6.11 -7.22
N ILE A 91 2.67 -6.82 -6.39
CA ILE A 91 1.21 -6.78 -6.40
C ILE A 91 0.75 -6.57 -4.97
N HIS A 92 -0.09 -5.57 -4.75
CA HIS A 92 -0.57 -5.20 -3.43
C HIS A 92 -2.10 -5.24 -3.40
N GLU A 93 -2.64 -6.14 -2.59
CA GLU A 93 -4.07 -6.22 -2.35
C GLU A 93 -4.42 -5.54 -1.03
N HIS A 94 -5.41 -4.64 -1.08
CA HIS A 94 -6.01 -4.00 0.08
C HIS A 94 -7.42 -4.56 0.22
N SER A 95 -7.75 -5.21 1.33
CA SER A 95 -9.08 -5.76 1.53
C SER A 95 -9.67 -5.38 2.89
N ILE A 96 -10.98 -5.20 2.90
CA ILE A 96 -11.75 -4.83 4.07
C ILE A 96 -12.85 -5.86 4.26
N THR A 97 -12.88 -6.49 5.43
CA THR A 97 -13.91 -7.47 5.77
C THR A 97 -14.70 -6.95 6.96
N PRO A 98 -16.02 -6.76 6.84
CA PRO A 98 -16.84 -6.35 7.97
C PRO A 98 -16.79 -7.38 9.09
N THR A 99 -16.79 -6.89 10.33
CA THR A 99 -16.83 -7.70 11.54
C THR A 99 -17.98 -7.20 12.42
N GLU A 100 -18.22 -7.88 13.52
CA GLU A 100 -19.27 -7.48 14.46
C GLU A 100 -19.06 -6.06 15.00
N ASP A 101 -17.81 -5.68 15.28
CA ASP A 101 -17.46 -4.40 15.91
C ASP A 101 -16.82 -3.37 14.97
N GLY A 102 -16.75 -3.66 13.67
CA GLY A 102 -16.10 -2.79 12.72
C GLY A 102 -15.65 -3.52 11.48
N VAL A 103 -14.36 -3.45 11.19
CA VAL A 103 -13.77 -4.12 10.02
C VAL A 103 -12.42 -4.73 10.36
N THR A 104 -12.00 -5.69 9.53
CA THR A 104 -10.59 -6.12 9.45
C THR A 104 -10.01 -5.56 8.16
N LEU A 105 -8.99 -4.73 8.29
CA LEU A 105 -8.19 -4.26 7.17
C LEU A 105 -7.02 -5.20 6.99
N ARG A 106 -6.86 -5.70 5.76
CA ARG A 106 -5.76 -6.61 5.42
C ARG A 106 -5.03 -6.10 4.19
N ASP A 107 -3.73 -5.98 4.31
CA ASP A 107 -2.84 -5.70 3.19
C ASP A 107 -1.99 -6.92 2.90
N ARG A 108 -1.98 -7.35 1.64
CA ARG A 108 -1.19 -8.49 1.20
C ARG A 108 -0.36 -8.09 0.00
N VAL A 109 0.95 -8.30 0.10
CA VAL A 109 1.89 -7.96 -0.96
C VAL A 109 2.60 -9.21 -1.45
N GLU A 110 2.54 -9.44 -2.77
CA GLU A 110 3.35 -10.44 -3.44
C GLU A 110 4.45 -9.71 -4.19
N PHE A 111 5.69 -10.16 -4.04
CA PHE A 111 6.82 -9.46 -4.65
C PHE A 111 7.95 -10.38 -5.05
N GLU A 112 8.72 -9.93 -6.05
CA GLU A 112 10.00 -10.50 -6.41
C GLU A 112 11.04 -9.39 -6.29
N PRO A 113 12.15 -9.65 -5.57
CA PRO A 113 13.22 -8.66 -5.44
C PRO A 113 13.78 -8.22 -6.78
N PRO A 114 14.44 -7.04 -6.84
CA PRO A 114 15.09 -6.58 -8.05
C PRO A 114 16.17 -7.56 -8.52
N GLY A 115 16.47 -7.54 -9.82
CA GLY A 115 17.60 -8.27 -10.35
C GLY A 115 18.90 -7.45 -10.28
N GLY A 116 19.99 -8.09 -10.69
CA GLY A 116 21.29 -7.43 -10.81
C GLY A 116 21.82 -6.87 -9.49
N MET A 117 22.52 -5.73 -9.59
CA MET A 117 23.14 -5.09 -8.43
C MET A 117 22.13 -4.64 -7.39
N ALA A 118 20.95 -4.16 -7.82
CA ALA A 118 19.91 -3.73 -6.90
C ALA A 118 19.42 -4.87 -6.01
N GLY A 119 19.37 -6.11 -6.53
CA GLY A 119 18.95 -7.28 -5.77
C GLY A 119 19.93 -7.67 -4.66
N LEU A 120 21.19 -7.22 -4.75
CA LEU A 120 22.15 -7.45 -3.68
C LEU A 120 21.88 -6.56 -2.47
N MET A 121 21.29 -5.39 -2.70
CA MET A 121 20.97 -4.44 -1.63
C MET A 121 19.54 -4.63 -1.11
N LEU A 122 18.60 -4.92 -2.02
CA LEU A 122 17.19 -5.13 -1.69
C LEU A 122 16.88 -6.63 -1.72
N THR A 123 17.29 -7.32 -0.67
CA THR A 123 16.99 -8.75 -0.50
C THR A 123 15.54 -8.96 -0.08
N GLU A 124 15.05 -10.18 -0.24
CA GLU A 124 13.69 -10.54 0.19
C GLU A 124 13.46 -10.17 1.66
N ASP A 125 14.41 -10.47 2.54
CA ASP A 125 14.29 -10.19 3.97
C ASP A 125 14.21 -8.69 4.26
N ARG A 126 14.99 -7.89 3.55
CA ARG A 126 14.98 -6.42 3.71
C ARG A 126 13.67 -5.82 3.22
N ILE A 127 13.16 -6.31 2.09
CA ILE A 127 11.88 -5.86 1.56
C ILE A 127 10.77 -6.21 2.53
N ARG A 128 10.75 -7.44 3.04
CA ARG A 128 9.74 -7.90 4.01
C ARG A 128 9.76 -7.05 5.28
N GLU A 129 10.93 -6.73 5.80
CA GLU A 129 11.07 -5.90 6.99
C GLU A 129 10.59 -4.46 6.74
N ASN A 130 10.88 -3.90 5.57
CA ASN A 130 10.38 -2.57 5.20
C ASN A 130 8.86 -2.55 5.06
N LEU A 131 8.29 -3.59 4.45
CA LEU A 131 6.83 -3.73 4.33
C LEU A 131 6.19 -3.82 5.71
N ARG A 132 6.78 -4.62 6.61
CA ARG A 132 6.28 -4.76 7.96
C ARG A 132 6.21 -3.40 8.66
N LYS A 133 7.31 -2.65 8.66
CA LYS A 133 7.39 -1.34 9.31
C LYS A 133 6.41 -0.34 8.68
N SER A 134 6.36 -0.31 7.36
CA SER A 134 5.52 0.62 6.62
C SER A 134 4.04 0.34 6.84
N LEU A 135 3.61 -0.91 6.72
CA LEU A 135 2.20 -1.29 6.87
C LEU A 135 1.74 -1.21 8.33
N GLU A 136 2.58 -1.60 9.29
CA GLU A 136 2.25 -1.44 10.70
C GLU A 136 2.03 0.04 11.05
N HIS A 137 2.89 0.93 10.54
CA HIS A 137 2.75 2.36 10.75
C HIS A 137 1.45 2.89 10.14
N SER A 138 1.19 2.56 8.88
CA SER A 138 -0.01 3.00 8.18
C SER A 138 -1.29 2.49 8.85
N HIS A 139 -1.31 1.24 9.27
CA HIS A 139 -2.46 0.65 9.95
C HIS A 139 -2.71 1.33 11.30
N ALA A 140 -1.65 1.64 12.06
CA ALA A 140 -1.77 2.33 13.34
C ALA A 140 -2.35 3.74 13.16
N GLU A 141 -1.89 4.47 12.14
CA GLU A 141 -2.40 5.81 11.82
C GLU A 141 -3.85 5.77 11.33
N LEU A 142 -4.18 4.79 10.46
CA LEU A 142 -5.55 4.59 10.01
C LEU A 142 -6.50 4.29 11.16
N LYS A 143 -6.07 3.44 12.09
CA LYS A 143 -6.86 3.09 13.26
C LYS A 143 -7.16 4.32 14.10
N LYS A 144 -6.16 5.15 14.39
CA LYS A 144 -6.35 6.40 15.13
C LYS A 144 -7.34 7.31 14.41
N LEU A 145 -7.16 7.51 13.11
CA LEU A 145 -7.97 8.43 12.33
C LEU A 145 -9.42 7.97 12.23
N MET A 146 -9.63 6.69 11.95
CA MET A 146 -10.98 6.16 11.76
C MET A 146 -11.77 6.02 13.06
N GLU A 147 -11.07 5.71 14.17
CA GLU A 147 -11.72 5.51 15.47
C GLU A 147 -11.96 6.81 16.25
N SER A 148 -11.25 7.89 15.89
CA SER A 148 -11.40 9.19 16.57
C SER A 148 -12.54 10.04 16.03
N ALA A 149 -13.17 9.63 14.94
CA ALA A 149 -14.21 10.43 14.27
C ALA A 149 -15.61 10.11 14.80
#